data_f5ee83086e16930d65c05d2f6a3d12d0
#
_entry.id   f5ee83086e16930d65c05d2f6a3d12d0
#
_cell.length_a   1.000
_cell.length_b   1.000
_cell.length_c   1.000
_cell.angle_alpha   90.00
_cell.angle_beta   90.00
_cell.angle_gamma   90.00
#
_symmetry.space_group_name_H-M   'P 1'
#
loop_
_entity.id
_entity.type
_entity.pdbx_description
1 polymer ?
#
loop_
_entity_poly.entity_id
_entity_poly.type
_entity_poly.pdbx_seq_one_letter_code
_entity_poly.pdbx_strand_id
1 'polypeptide(L)'
;MVREIYDYWNRKRGDRPMPRRWDIDPTELVKLLPGIMLVDVVADERRYIYRLVGTREVEARGEDPTGRSVVDKFFGSSRENVLSNYDRVCRERRPLFDDYRFSLDGGKLLDEQVIFLPLSADGETVNQILVYTHHRRLR
;
A
#
# COMPACT_ATOMS: atom_id res chain seq x y z
N MET A 1 -6.51 -3.08 13.22
CA MET A 1 -6.13 -1.98 12.35
C MET A 1 -5.98 -2.43 10.91
N VAL A 2 -5.06 -3.34 10.64
CA VAL A 2 -4.99 -3.94 9.30
C VAL A 2 -6.30 -4.65 8.96
N ARG A 3 -6.92 -5.28 9.94
CA ARG A 3 -8.21 -5.93 9.79
C ARG A 3 -9.32 -4.96 9.39
N GLU A 4 -9.32 -3.76 9.95
CA GLU A 4 -10.35 -2.76 9.66
C GLU A 4 -10.33 -2.35 8.18
N ILE A 5 -9.16 -2.10 7.62
CA ILE A 5 -9.05 -1.69 6.21
C ILE A 5 -9.38 -2.86 5.28
N TYR A 6 -9.02 -4.08 5.66
CA TYR A 6 -9.40 -5.27 4.91
C TYR A 6 -10.92 -5.43 4.87
N ASP A 7 -11.59 -5.33 6.03
CA ASP A 7 -13.05 -5.46 6.12
C ASP A 7 -13.75 -4.38 5.31
N TYR A 8 -13.22 -3.14 5.34
CA TYR A 8 -13.70 -2.03 4.55
C TYR A 8 -13.62 -2.33 3.04
N TRP A 9 -12.44 -2.77 2.58
CA TRP A 9 -12.20 -3.14 1.19
C TRP A 9 -13.17 -4.25 0.75
N ASN A 10 -13.30 -5.27 1.59
CA ASN A 10 -14.16 -6.43 1.30
C ASN A 10 -15.63 -6.02 1.19
N ARG A 11 -16.06 -5.11 2.04
CA ARG A 11 -17.43 -4.56 2.00
C ARG A 11 -17.66 -3.73 0.74
N LYS A 12 -16.68 -2.93 0.35
CA LYS A 12 -16.81 -2.04 -0.81
C LYS A 12 -16.77 -2.78 -2.16
N ARG A 13 -16.12 -3.93 -2.23
CA ARG A 13 -16.14 -4.71 -3.47
C ARG A 13 -17.52 -5.32 -3.74
N GLY A 14 -18.30 -5.60 -2.70
CA GLY A 14 -19.60 -6.25 -2.85
C GLY A 14 -19.45 -7.62 -3.51
N ASP A 15 -20.18 -7.85 -4.60
CA ASP A 15 -20.13 -9.11 -5.36
C ASP A 15 -19.03 -9.11 -6.44
N ARG A 16 -18.30 -8.01 -6.59
CA ARG A 16 -17.22 -7.89 -7.59
C ARG A 16 -15.93 -8.48 -7.02
N PRO A 17 -14.97 -8.86 -7.87
CA PRO A 17 -13.68 -9.33 -7.39
C PRO A 17 -12.91 -8.28 -6.60
N MET A 18 -13.04 -7.00 -6.98
CA MET A 18 -12.30 -5.88 -6.40
C MET A 18 -13.15 -4.61 -6.44
N PRO A 19 -12.97 -3.70 -5.48
CA PRO A 19 -13.60 -2.39 -5.57
C PRO A 19 -12.95 -1.54 -6.66
N ARG A 20 -13.66 -0.50 -7.07
CA ARG A 20 -13.14 0.55 -7.94
C ARG A 20 -12.60 1.67 -7.06
N ARG A 21 -11.75 2.54 -7.62
CA ARG A 21 -11.19 3.66 -6.88
C ARG A 21 -12.27 4.53 -6.21
N TRP A 22 -13.35 4.83 -6.94
CA TRP A 22 -14.41 5.69 -6.42
C TRP A 22 -15.35 5.01 -5.41
N ASP A 23 -15.23 3.71 -5.21
CA ASP A 23 -15.92 3.02 -4.12
C ASP A 23 -15.25 3.30 -2.77
N ILE A 24 -14.02 3.76 -2.79
CA ILE A 24 -13.23 4.08 -1.60
C ILE A 24 -13.44 5.55 -1.25
N ASP A 25 -14.07 5.79 -0.11
CA ASP A 25 -14.37 7.15 0.37
C ASP A 25 -13.40 7.51 1.50
N PRO A 26 -12.49 8.47 1.28
CA PRO A 26 -11.54 8.87 2.32
C PRO A 26 -12.20 9.35 3.61
N THR A 27 -13.40 9.90 3.55
CA THR A 27 -14.09 10.38 4.76
C THR A 27 -14.48 9.22 5.68
N GLU A 28 -14.62 8.02 5.14
CA GLU A 28 -14.92 6.83 5.92
C GLU A 28 -13.67 6.24 6.56
N LEU A 29 -12.48 6.70 6.18
CA LEU A 29 -11.18 6.14 6.57
C LEU A 29 -10.31 7.13 7.35
N VAL A 30 -10.89 8.21 7.87
CA VAL A 30 -10.15 9.33 8.48
C VAL A 30 -9.10 8.85 9.50
N LYS A 31 -9.45 7.91 10.36
CA LYS A 31 -8.54 7.41 11.39
C LYS A 31 -7.38 6.60 10.83
N LEU A 32 -7.54 6.04 9.65
CA LEU A 32 -6.52 5.19 9.01
C LEU A 32 -5.67 5.95 7.99
N LEU A 33 -6.12 7.15 7.54
CA LEU A 33 -5.45 7.90 6.49
C LEU A 33 -3.95 8.12 6.68
N PRO A 34 -3.44 8.38 7.89
CA PRO A 34 -1.99 8.57 8.05
C PRO A 34 -1.15 7.37 7.62
N GLY A 35 -1.71 6.16 7.64
CA GLY A 35 -1.02 4.93 7.23
C GLY A 35 -1.38 4.47 5.83
N ILE A 36 -2.19 5.22 5.10
CA ILE A 36 -2.66 4.82 3.77
C ILE A 36 -1.75 5.37 2.69
N MET A 37 -1.47 4.53 1.70
CA MET A 37 -0.87 4.93 0.43
C MET A 37 -1.78 4.48 -0.70
N LEU A 38 -1.82 5.26 -1.76
CA LEU A 38 -2.47 4.86 -3.01
C LEU A 38 -1.40 4.83 -4.08
N VAL A 39 -1.30 3.69 -4.78
CA VAL A 39 -0.26 3.45 -5.76
C VAL A 39 -0.91 3.15 -7.11
N ASP A 40 -0.48 3.89 -8.15
CA ASP A 40 -0.92 3.65 -9.51
C ASP A 40 -0.09 2.53 -10.13
N VAL A 41 -0.75 1.64 -10.86
CA VAL A 41 -0.09 0.60 -11.66
C VAL A 41 0.00 1.12 -13.09
N VAL A 42 1.21 1.26 -13.61
CA VAL A 42 1.46 1.78 -14.95
C VAL A 42 2.16 0.76 -15.82
N ALA A 43 2.02 0.90 -17.14
CA ALA A 43 2.51 -0.10 -18.11
C ALA A 43 3.95 0.16 -18.58
N ASP A 44 4.64 1.15 -18.02
CA ASP A 44 6.03 1.47 -18.40
C ASP A 44 7.02 1.01 -17.32
N GLU A 45 8.30 1.36 -17.47
CA GLU A 45 9.38 0.94 -16.59
C GLU A 45 9.25 1.44 -15.16
N ARG A 46 8.44 2.47 -14.93
CA ARG A 46 8.16 2.96 -13.57
C ARG A 46 7.33 1.98 -12.76
N ARG A 47 6.55 1.15 -13.40
CA ARG A 47 5.70 0.07 -12.87
C ARG A 47 4.65 0.53 -11.85
N TYR A 48 5.08 1.12 -10.75
CA TYR A 48 4.22 1.55 -9.63
C TYR A 48 4.60 2.95 -9.22
N ILE A 49 3.62 3.86 -9.15
CA ILE A 49 3.86 5.26 -8.81
C ILE A 49 3.05 5.61 -7.57
N TYR A 50 3.71 6.19 -6.57
CA TYR A 50 3.03 6.72 -5.40
C TYR A 50 2.14 7.88 -5.81
N ARG A 51 0.83 7.67 -5.76
CA ARG A 51 -0.14 8.72 -6.06
C ARG A 51 -0.45 9.56 -4.83
N LEU A 52 -0.51 8.91 -3.67
CA LEU A 52 -0.81 9.55 -2.40
C LEU A 52 -0.11 8.76 -1.31
N VAL A 53 0.50 9.47 -0.37
CA VAL A 53 1.22 8.86 0.74
C VAL A 53 0.79 9.52 2.04
N GLY A 54 0.32 8.72 2.99
CA GLY A 54 -0.13 9.19 4.29
C GLY A 54 0.99 9.79 5.12
N THR A 55 0.63 10.68 6.03
CA THR A 55 1.58 11.47 6.82
C THR A 55 2.52 10.61 7.67
N ARG A 56 2.03 9.50 8.20
CA ARG A 56 2.85 8.60 9.01
C ARG A 56 3.97 7.95 8.18
N GLU A 57 3.67 7.60 6.91
CA GLU A 57 4.67 7.05 5.99
C GLU A 57 5.69 8.09 5.58
N VAL A 58 5.24 9.32 5.29
CA VAL A 58 6.14 10.43 4.98
C VAL A 58 7.10 10.67 6.15
N GLU A 59 6.56 10.70 7.36
CA GLU A 59 7.37 10.91 8.57
C GLU A 59 8.40 9.79 8.77
N ALA A 60 7.99 8.53 8.60
CA ALA A 60 8.87 7.38 8.77
C ALA A 60 9.99 7.37 7.72
N ARG A 61 9.69 7.78 6.49
CA ARG A 61 10.66 7.81 5.38
C ARG A 61 11.59 9.01 5.43
N GLY A 62 11.13 10.10 6.04
CA GLY A 62 11.86 11.37 6.03
C GLY A 62 11.65 12.20 4.76
N GLU A 63 10.80 11.75 3.85
CA GLU A 63 10.43 12.49 2.63
C GLU A 63 9.08 12.02 2.10
N ASP A 64 8.45 12.83 1.26
CA ASP A 64 7.20 12.48 0.58
C ASP A 64 7.53 11.96 -0.84
N PRO A 65 7.36 10.67 -1.10
CA PRO A 65 7.68 10.09 -2.41
C PRO A 65 6.55 10.25 -3.44
N THR A 66 5.51 11.00 -3.16
CA THR A 66 4.38 11.17 -4.08
C THR A 66 4.86 11.60 -5.46
N GLY A 67 4.38 10.93 -6.50
CA GLY A 67 4.76 11.15 -7.88
C GLY A 67 5.99 10.37 -8.32
N ARG A 68 6.68 9.70 -7.39
CA ARG A 68 7.89 8.91 -7.70
C ARG A 68 7.55 7.43 -7.79
N SER A 69 8.40 6.70 -8.48
CA SER A 69 8.25 5.25 -8.62
C SER A 69 8.62 4.50 -7.33
N VAL A 70 7.87 3.45 -7.01
CA VAL A 70 8.22 2.52 -5.94
C VAL A 70 9.56 1.84 -6.22
N VAL A 71 9.91 1.64 -7.50
CA VAL A 71 11.20 1.06 -7.88
C VAL A 71 12.37 1.88 -7.33
N ASP A 72 12.25 3.21 -7.40
CA ASP A 72 13.29 4.14 -6.94
C ASP A 72 13.16 4.49 -5.47
N LYS A 73 11.94 4.52 -4.94
CA LYS A 73 11.63 5.03 -3.61
C LYS A 73 10.94 4.00 -2.73
N PHE A 74 11.30 2.74 -2.89
CA PHE A 74 10.74 1.69 -2.03
C PHE A 74 11.07 1.94 -0.55
N PHE A 75 10.21 1.44 0.31
CA PHE A 75 10.41 1.49 1.76
C PHE A 75 10.07 0.12 2.33
N GLY A 76 11.06 -0.55 2.89
CA GLY A 76 10.93 -1.91 3.37
C GLY A 76 12.29 -2.59 3.47
N SER A 77 12.30 -3.90 3.64
CA SER A 77 13.52 -4.68 3.86
C SER A 77 14.39 -4.77 2.61
N SER A 78 13.79 -4.91 1.43
CA SER A 78 14.51 -4.93 0.16
C SER A 78 13.60 -4.50 -0.99
N ARG A 79 14.21 -3.99 -2.06
CA ARG A 79 13.47 -3.61 -3.27
C ARG A 79 12.77 -4.83 -3.86
N GLU A 80 13.47 -5.95 -3.97
CA GLU A 80 12.91 -7.17 -4.55
C GLU A 80 11.68 -7.64 -3.80
N ASN A 81 11.73 -7.63 -2.47
CA ASN A 81 10.61 -8.07 -1.65
C ASN A 81 9.40 -7.15 -1.82
N VAL A 82 9.63 -5.83 -1.78
CA VAL A 82 8.55 -4.85 -1.93
C VAL A 82 7.91 -4.96 -3.32
N LEU A 83 8.71 -4.99 -4.38
CA LEU A 83 8.20 -5.10 -5.74
C LEU A 83 7.51 -6.43 -6.01
N SER A 84 8.03 -7.52 -5.45
CA SER A 84 7.40 -8.83 -5.54
C SER A 84 5.98 -8.82 -4.97
N ASN A 85 5.76 -8.10 -3.86
CA ASN A 85 4.44 -7.98 -3.26
C ASN A 85 3.47 -7.22 -4.17
N TYR A 86 3.91 -6.10 -4.76
CA TYR A 86 3.09 -5.36 -5.72
C TYR A 86 2.74 -6.22 -6.95
N ASP A 87 3.74 -6.91 -7.51
CA ASP A 87 3.54 -7.79 -8.66
C ASP A 87 2.55 -8.91 -8.35
N ARG A 88 2.67 -9.47 -7.17
CA ARG A 88 1.81 -10.58 -6.74
C ARG A 88 0.36 -10.15 -6.59
N VAL A 89 0.12 -8.97 -6.01
CA VAL A 89 -1.24 -8.43 -5.87
C VAL A 89 -1.87 -8.21 -7.22
N CYS A 90 -1.11 -7.68 -8.19
CA CYS A 90 -1.61 -7.49 -9.54
C CYS A 90 -1.94 -8.80 -10.23
N ARG A 91 -1.11 -9.83 -10.03
CA ARG A 91 -1.29 -11.13 -10.65
C ARG A 91 -2.44 -11.91 -10.02
N GLU A 92 -2.49 -11.94 -8.69
CA GLU A 92 -3.49 -12.73 -7.95
C GLU A 92 -4.83 -12.02 -7.80
N ARG A 93 -4.84 -10.68 -7.90
CA ARG A 93 -6.06 -9.86 -7.83
C ARG A 93 -6.83 -10.03 -6.53
N ARG A 94 -6.09 -10.18 -5.43
CA ARG A 94 -6.65 -10.32 -4.09
C ARG A 94 -5.71 -9.70 -3.05
N PRO A 95 -6.21 -9.41 -1.84
CA PRO A 95 -5.38 -8.83 -0.78
C PRO A 95 -4.15 -9.67 -0.46
N LEU A 96 -3.06 -8.98 -0.18
CA LEU A 96 -1.81 -9.59 0.26
C LEU A 96 -1.36 -8.91 1.54
N PHE A 97 -0.94 -9.71 2.50
CA PHE A 97 -0.45 -9.25 3.80
C PHE A 97 1.00 -9.64 3.97
N ASP A 98 1.83 -8.72 4.49
CA ASP A 98 3.23 -8.98 4.78
C ASP A 98 3.71 -8.20 5.99
N ASP A 99 4.84 -8.62 6.54
CA ASP A 99 5.55 -7.94 7.63
C ASP A 99 6.95 -7.60 7.16
N TYR A 100 7.35 -6.34 7.36
CA TYR A 100 8.72 -5.91 7.10
C TYR A 100 9.40 -5.56 8.42
N ARG A 101 10.64 -6.05 8.59
CA ARG A 101 11.47 -5.66 9.72
C ARG A 101 12.80 -5.15 9.19
N PHE A 102 13.14 -3.90 9.47
CA PHE A 102 14.34 -3.28 8.95
C PHE A 102 14.81 -2.15 9.85
N SER A 103 16.07 -1.73 9.65
CA SER A 103 16.66 -0.64 10.40
C SER A 103 16.40 0.69 9.72
N LEU A 104 15.99 1.66 10.51
CA LEU A 104 15.91 3.06 10.08
C LEU A 104 17.27 3.73 10.30
N ASP A 105 17.44 4.92 9.72
CA ASP A 105 18.59 5.77 10.00
C ASP A 105 18.66 6.01 11.51
N GLY A 106 19.86 5.92 12.07
CA GLY A 106 20.06 6.00 13.50
C GLY A 106 19.97 4.69 14.25
N GLY A 107 19.81 3.55 13.53
CA GLY A 107 19.84 2.22 14.11
C GLY A 107 18.56 1.76 14.78
N LYS A 108 17.47 2.51 14.67
CA LYS A 108 16.17 2.09 15.20
C LYS A 108 15.58 1.00 14.34
N LEU A 109 15.04 -0.04 14.98
CA LEU A 109 14.32 -1.11 14.27
C LEU A 109 12.85 -0.74 14.12
N LEU A 110 12.35 -0.92 12.92
CA LEU A 110 10.94 -0.77 12.59
C LEU A 110 10.35 -2.11 12.19
N ASP A 111 9.21 -2.43 12.77
CA ASP A 111 8.39 -3.56 12.38
C ASP A 111 7.15 -2.99 11.69
N GLU A 112 7.05 -3.18 10.38
CA GLU A 112 5.95 -2.64 9.57
C GLU A 112 5.06 -3.78 9.11
N GLN A 113 3.81 -3.77 9.56
CA GLN A 113 2.77 -4.63 9.00
C GLN A 113 2.14 -3.90 7.83
N VAL A 114 1.99 -4.58 6.70
CA VAL A 114 1.47 -3.97 5.49
C VAL A 114 0.42 -4.86 4.85
N ILE A 115 -0.65 -4.26 4.36
CA ILE A 115 -1.65 -4.94 3.55
C ILE A 115 -1.78 -4.21 2.21
N PHE A 116 -1.81 -5.00 1.13
CA PHE A 116 -1.97 -4.52 -0.24
C PHE A 116 -3.35 -4.91 -0.71
N LEU A 117 -4.15 -3.94 -1.12
CA LEU A 117 -5.54 -4.14 -1.49
C LEU A 117 -5.74 -3.69 -2.94
N PRO A 118 -6.00 -4.62 -3.87
CA PRO A 118 -6.10 -4.25 -5.28
C PRO A 118 -7.40 -3.52 -5.59
N LEU A 119 -7.32 -2.53 -6.47
CA LEU A 119 -8.47 -1.81 -7.02
C LEU A 119 -8.48 -1.99 -8.53
N SER A 120 -9.68 -2.11 -9.09
CA SER A 120 -9.83 -2.33 -10.52
C SER A 120 -11.04 -1.58 -11.06
N ALA A 121 -10.84 -0.84 -12.15
CA ALA A 121 -11.93 -0.14 -12.83
C ALA A 121 -12.83 -1.10 -13.63
N ASP A 122 -12.28 -2.19 -14.14
CA ASP A 122 -12.99 -3.15 -15.00
C ASP A 122 -13.27 -4.51 -14.35
N GLY A 123 -12.78 -4.74 -13.12
CA GLY A 123 -12.95 -6.00 -12.40
C GLY A 123 -11.94 -7.07 -12.77
N GLU A 124 -11.07 -6.83 -13.74
CA GLU A 124 -10.07 -7.80 -14.20
C GLU A 124 -8.63 -7.31 -14.03
N THR A 125 -8.35 -6.09 -14.45
CA THR A 125 -7.00 -5.51 -14.41
C THR A 125 -6.86 -4.61 -13.19
N VAL A 126 -5.85 -4.87 -12.36
CA VAL A 126 -5.51 -4.03 -11.22
C VAL A 126 -4.85 -2.75 -11.75
N ASN A 127 -5.50 -1.62 -11.55
CA ASN A 127 -4.97 -0.33 -12.01
C ASN A 127 -4.49 0.56 -10.87
N GLN A 128 -4.88 0.25 -9.64
CA GLN A 128 -4.37 0.91 -8.43
C GLN A 128 -4.30 -0.08 -7.29
N ILE A 129 -3.46 0.21 -6.32
CA ILE A 129 -3.33 -0.60 -5.11
C ILE A 129 -3.45 0.33 -3.91
N LEU A 130 -4.39 0.01 -3.04
CA LEU A 130 -4.55 0.69 -1.76
C LEU A 130 -3.68 -0.03 -0.75
N VAL A 131 -2.73 0.66 -0.15
CA VAL A 131 -1.78 0.08 0.79
C VAL A 131 -2.02 0.71 2.16
N TYR A 132 -2.07 -0.11 3.18
CA TYR A 132 -2.13 0.36 4.56
C TYR A 132 -1.00 -0.23 5.36
N THR A 133 -0.33 0.60 6.15
CA THR A 133 0.79 0.19 7.00
C THR A 133 0.49 0.46 8.46
N HIS A 134 0.94 -0.44 9.32
CA HIS A 134 0.92 -0.27 10.76
C HIS A 134 2.34 -0.47 11.28
N HIS A 135 2.85 0.50 12.00
CA HIS A 135 4.22 0.48 12.50
C HIS A 135 4.25 0.08 13.96
N ARG A 136 5.13 -0.88 14.30
CA ARG A 136 5.51 -1.17 15.68
C ARG A 136 6.98 -0.83 15.84
N ARG A 137 7.28 -0.03 16.85
CA ARG A 137 8.67 0.24 17.20
C ARG A 137 9.17 -0.91 18.06
N LEU A 138 10.29 -1.48 17.68
CA LEU A 138 10.99 -2.48 18.45
C LEU A 138 12.04 -1.80 19.30
N ARG A 139 12.16 -2.25 20.55
CA ARG A 139 13.16 -1.73 21.49
C ARG A 139 14.55 -2.25 21.16
#